data_401ddf0561f44d66eb3146a669449934
#
_entry.id   401ddf0561f44d66eb3146a669449934
#
_cell.length_a   1.000
_cell.length_b   1.000
_cell.length_c   1.000
_cell.angle_alpha   90.00
_cell.angle_beta   90.00
_cell.angle_gamma   90.00
#
_symmetry.space_group_name_H-M   'P 1'
#
loop_
_entity.id
_entity.type
_entity.pdbx_description
1 polymer ?
#
loop_
_entity_poly.entity_id
_entity_poly.type
_entity_poly.pdbx_seq_one_letter_code
_entity_poly.pdbx_strand_id
1 'polypeptide(L)'
;ERLVGSEMCIRDRQGTETLSLRIERHVENTKKVVEFLANHPQVEKVNHPSLPDHPDHALYEKYFPNGGASIFTFNIKGGREEAFKFIDNLKVFSLLANVADVKSLVIHPASTTHSQLNDEELAEQQIYQNTIRLSIGTEHIDDIIADLEAGFAAVRGE
;
A
#
# COMPACT_ATOMS: atom_id res chain seq x y z
N GLU A 1 2.15 -7.14 39.22
CA GLU A 1 1.96 -5.70 39.08
C GLU A 1 3.00 -5.00 38.20
N ARG A 2 4.13 -5.62 37.96
CA ARG A 2 5.26 -4.98 37.27
C ARG A 2 5.57 -5.53 35.90
N LEU A 3 4.87 -6.54 35.43
CA LEU A 3 5.16 -7.25 34.18
C LEU A 3 4.70 -6.49 32.91
N VAL A 4 3.70 -5.62 33.00
CA VAL A 4 3.13 -4.93 31.83
C VAL A 4 4.16 -4.06 31.10
N GLY A 5 4.97 -3.29 31.83
CA GLY A 5 6.01 -2.45 31.21
C GLY A 5 7.17 -3.26 30.61
N SER A 6 7.57 -4.36 31.28
CA SER A 6 8.65 -5.21 30.78
C SER A 6 8.22 -6.07 29.59
N GLU A 7 6.98 -6.51 29.52
CA GLU A 7 6.43 -7.22 28.35
C GLU A 7 6.40 -6.34 27.11
N MET A 8 6.02 -5.07 27.23
CA MET A 8 6.08 -4.11 26.12
C MET A 8 7.51 -3.96 25.62
N CYS A 9 8.47 -3.71 26.51
CA CYS A 9 9.88 -3.59 26.14
C CYS A 9 10.44 -4.86 25.49
N ILE A 10 10.02 -6.04 25.93
CA ILE A 10 10.44 -7.32 25.33
C ILE A 10 9.88 -7.44 23.91
N ARG A 11 8.60 -7.13 23.70
CA ARG A 11 7.96 -7.15 22.37
C ARG A 11 8.61 -6.17 21.41
N ASP A 12 8.84 -4.94 21.86
CA ASP A 12 9.49 -3.91 21.06
C ASP A 12 10.91 -4.34 20.65
N ARG A 13 11.66 -4.88 21.61
CA ARG A 13 13.01 -5.39 21.35
C ARG A 13 13.01 -6.55 20.35
N GLN A 14 12.15 -7.54 20.55
CA GLN A 14 11.99 -8.65 19.62
C GLN A 14 11.55 -8.15 18.23
N GLY A 15 10.64 -7.17 18.17
CA GLY A 15 10.20 -6.56 16.94
C GLY A 15 11.34 -5.86 16.19
N THR A 16 12.28 -5.25 16.89
CA THR A 16 13.42 -4.56 16.25
C THR A 16 14.52 -5.51 15.80
N GLU A 17 14.68 -6.67 16.40
CA GLU A 17 15.74 -7.64 16.05
C GLU A 17 15.65 -8.14 14.60
N THR A 18 14.44 -8.23 14.04
CA THR A 18 14.20 -8.67 12.65
C THR A 18 13.72 -7.54 11.74
N LEU A 19 13.79 -6.29 12.19
CA LEU A 19 13.22 -5.15 11.46
C LEU A 19 13.88 -4.96 10.09
N SER A 20 15.20 -5.03 10.01
CA SER A 20 15.93 -4.87 8.75
C SER A 20 15.51 -5.90 7.71
N LEU A 21 15.42 -7.17 8.11
CA LEU A 21 14.99 -8.26 7.23
C LEU A 21 13.57 -8.05 6.67
N ARG A 22 12.66 -7.58 7.52
CA ARG A 22 11.29 -7.30 7.09
C ARG A 22 11.23 -6.10 6.15
N ILE A 23 11.91 -5.00 6.50
CA ILE A 23 11.89 -3.79 5.67
C ILE A 23 12.55 -4.03 4.30
N GLU A 24 13.64 -4.78 4.25
CA GLU A 24 14.27 -5.17 2.97
C GLU A 24 13.28 -5.93 2.09
N ARG A 25 12.56 -6.89 2.65
CA ARG A 25 11.51 -7.65 1.93
C ARG A 25 10.35 -6.76 1.50
N HIS A 26 9.88 -5.87 2.38
CA HIS A 26 8.84 -4.88 2.05
C HIS A 26 9.24 -4.02 0.86
N VAL A 27 10.45 -3.48 0.87
CA VAL A 27 10.98 -2.62 -0.21
C VAL A 27 11.10 -3.39 -1.52
N GLU A 28 11.63 -4.62 -1.47
CA GLU A 28 11.76 -5.48 -2.66
C GLU A 28 10.39 -5.77 -3.28
N ASN A 29 9.43 -6.20 -2.48
CA ASN A 29 8.07 -6.47 -2.94
C ASN A 29 7.40 -5.21 -3.48
N THR A 30 7.54 -4.09 -2.77
CA THR A 30 6.93 -2.81 -3.17
C THR A 30 7.41 -2.35 -4.53
N LYS A 31 8.72 -2.43 -4.82
CA LYS A 31 9.26 -2.06 -6.13
C LYS A 31 8.60 -2.86 -7.27
N LYS A 32 8.45 -4.17 -7.08
CA LYS A 32 7.80 -5.05 -8.07
C LYS A 32 6.31 -4.76 -8.23
N VAL A 33 5.61 -4.47 -7.14
CA VAL A 33 4.18 -4.09 -7.18
C VAL A 33 3.99 -2.73 -7.85
N VAL A 34 4.83 -1.74 -7.54
CA VAL A 34 4.80 -0.41 -8.19
C VAL A 34 5.03 -0.54 -9.70
N GLU A 35 6.01 -1.34 -10.12
CA GLU A 35 6.28 -1.60 -11.54
C GLU A 35 5.09 -2.30 -12.22
N PHE A 36 4.50 -3.31 -11.57
CA PHE A 36 3.31 -4.01 -12.06
C PHE A 36 2.14 -3.03 -12.26
N LEU A 37 1.83 -2.24 -11.23
CA LEU A 37 0.72 -1.29 -11.27
C LEU A 37 0.95 -0.15 -12.27
N ALA A 38 2.16 0.37 -12.39
CA ALA A 38 2.49 1.44 -13.32
C ALA A 38 2.29 1.02 -14.79
N ASN A 39 2.43 -0.26 -15.09
CA ASN A 39 2.22 -0.83 -16.43
C ASN A 39 0.81 -1.43 -16.63
N HIS A 40 -0.04 -1.42 -15.60
CA HIS A 40 -1.33 -2.10 -15.67
C HIS A 40 -2.39 -1.23 -16.39
N PRO A 41 -3.14 -1.78 -17.38
CA PRO A 41 -4.07 -0.99 -18.20
C PRO A 41 -5.25 -0.39 -17.43
N GLN A 42 -5.62 -0.94 -16.27
CA GLN A 42 -6.71 -0.44 -15.42
C GLN A 42 -6.25 0.53 -14.33
N VAL A 43 -4.96 0.83 -14.28
CA VAL A 43 -4.39 1.84 -13.38
C VAL A 43 -4.27 3.17 -14.11
N GLU A 44 -4.70 4.23 -13.46
CA GLU A 44 -4.64 5.58 -13.97
C GLU A 44 -3.34 6.28 -13.55
N LYS A 45 -2.98 6.12 -12.30
CA LYS A 45 -1.79 6.72 -11.70
C LYS A 45 -1.30 5.92 -10.51
N VAL A 46 0.00 5.81 -10.36
CA VAL A 46 0.66 5.29 -9.14
C VAL A 46 1.40 6.43 -8.46
N ASN A 47 1.18 6.63 -7.18
CA ASN A 47 1.83 7.67 -6.39
C ASN A 47 2.92 7.04 -5.50
N HIS A 48 4.09 6.79 -6.08
CA HIS A 48 5.26 6.29 -5.36
C HIS A 48 6.53 6.99 -5.85
N PRO A 49 7.40 7.51 -4.96
CA PRO A 49 8.55 8.33 -5.34
C PRO A 49 9.69 7.58 -6.04
N SER A 50 9.62 6.25 -6.13
CA SER A 50 10.57 5.48 -6.96
C SER A 50 10.33 5.63 -8.47
N LEU A 51 9.17 6.12 -8.88
CA LEU A 51 8.87 6.35 -10.29
C LEU A 51 9.61 7.60 -10.79
N PRO A 52 10.25 7.54 -11.97
CA PRO A 52 11.07 8.64 -12.49
C PRO A 52 10.32 9.95 -12.74
N ASP A 53 9.02 9.87 -13.00
CA ASP A 53 8.12 11.01 -13.24
C ASP A 53 7.52 11.60 -11.97
N HIS A 54 7.80 11.01 -10.80
CA HIS A 54 7.32 11.54 -9.54
C HIS A 54 8.10 12.81 -9.15
N PRO A 55 7.44 13.89 -8.70
CA PRO A 55 8.10 15.16 -8.37
C PRO A 55 9.20 15.03 -7.32
N ASP A 56 9.06 14.10 -6.39
CA ASP A 56 10.03 13.86 -5.32
C ASP A 56 11.05 12.76 -5.62
N HIS A 57 11.13 12.27 -6.87
CA HIS A 57 12.03 11.18 -7.23
C HIS A 57 13.48 11.45 -6.87
N ALA A 58 14.00 12.64 -7.18
CA ALA A 58 15.39 13.02 -6.85
C ALA A 58 15.65 13.06 -5.34
N LEU A 59 14.66 13.45 -4.54
CA LEU A 59 14.75 13.42 -3.08
C LEU A 59 14.70 11.98 -2.55
N TYR A 60 13.88 11.15 -3.17
CA TYR A 60 13.81 9.72 -2.84
C TYR A 60 15.14 9.03 -3.05
N GLU A 61 15.77 9.19 -4.20
CA GLU A 61 17.10 8.62 -4.48
C GLU A 61 18.18 9.14 -3.50
N LYS A 62 18.12 10.41 -3.16
CA LYS A 62 19.08 11.03 -2.25
C LYS A 62 18.97 10.53 -0.82
N TYR A 63 17.74 10.40 -0.28
CA TYR A 63 17.52 10.09 1.13
C TYR A 63 17.23 8.63 1.41
N PHE A 64 16.84 7.85 0.39
CA PHE A 64 16.49 6.44 0.52
C PHE A 64 17.31 5.56 -0.44
N PRO A 65 18.65 5.54 -0.32
CA PRO A 65 19.52 4.81 -1.24
C PRO A 65 19.25 3.29 -1.25
N ASN A 66 18.73 2.77 -0.15
CA ASN A 66 18.34 1.35 -0.03
C ASN A 66 16.85 1.11 -0.39
N GLY A 67 16.15 2.12 -0.85
CA GLY A 67 14.71 2.12 -1.06
C GLY A 67 13.96 2.54 0.20
N GLY A 68 12.74 2.98 0.03
CA GLY A 68 11.88 3.46 1.10
C GLY A 68 10.45 3.07 0.87
N ALA A 69 9.65 3.16 1.92
CA ALA A 69 8.21 3.00 1.98
C ALA A 69 7.63 1.72 1.33
N SER A 70 6.84 1.03 2.10
CA SER A 70 5.98 -0.05 1.61
C SER A 70 4.52 0.40 1.47
N ILE A 71 4.25 1.67 1.78
CA ILE A 71 2.92 2.26 1.73
C ILE A 71 2.89 3.29 0.61
N PHE A 72 1.89 3.17 -0.25
CA PHE A 72 1.66 4.10 -1.34
C PHE A 72 0.21 4.06 -1.79
N THR A 73 -0.17 4.94 -2.68
CA THR A 73 -1.50 4.99 -3.27
C THR A 73 -1.43 4.81 -4.79
N PHE A 74 -2.52 4.30 -5.34
CA PHE A 74 -2.75 4.34 -6.78
C PHE A 74 -4.22 4.65 -7.05
N ASN A 75 -4.51 5.15 -8.25
CA ASN A 75 -5.85 5.41 -8.70
C ASN A 75 -6.23 4.35 -9.75
N ILE A 76 -7.32 3.64 -9.49
CA ILE A 76 -7.90 2.70 -10.46
C ILE A 76 -8.71 3.48 -11.50
N LYS A 77 -8.76 3.02 -12.74
CA LYS A 77 -9.66 3.59 -13.75
C LYS A 77 -11.12 3.32 -13.37
N GLY A 78 -11.94 4.37 -13.43
CA GLY A 78 -13.34 4.34 -13.01
C GLY A 78 -13.56 5.21 -11.77
N GLY A 79 -14.38 4.76 -10.85
CA GLY A 79 -14.76 5.50 -9.66
C GLY A 79 -14.73 4.66 -8.40
N ARG A 80 -15.57 5.05 -7.45
CA ARG A 80 -15.71 4.38 -6.16
C ARG A 80 -16.17 2.92 -6.27
N GLU A 81 -17.05 2.64 -7.23
CA GLU A 81 -17.59 1.27 -7.42
C GLU A 81 -16.49 0.31 -7.87
N GLU A 82 -15.63 0.73 -8.81
CA GLU A 82 -14.51 -0.06 -9.28
C GLU A 82 -13.48 -0.28 -8.18
N ALA A 83 -13.22 0.75 -7.37
CA ALA A 83 -12.33 0.63 -6.22
C ALA A 83 -12.86 -0.40 -5.19
N PHE A 84 -14.15 -0.40 -4.90
CA PHE A 84 -14.75 -1.37 -4.00
C PHE A 84 -14.76 -2.78 -4.59
N LYS A 85 -15.13 -2.94 -5.86
CA LYS A 85 -15.06 -4.24 -6.54
C LYS A 85 -13.65 -4.83 -6.49
N PHE A 86 -12.65 -3.99 -6.73
CA PHE A 86 -11.25 -4.40 -6.63
C PHE A 86 -10.93 -4.88 -5.21
N ILE A 87 -11.18 -4.07 -4.20
CA ILE A 87 -10.83 -4.37 -2.79
C ILE A 87 -11.55 -5.61 -2.28
N ASP A 88 -12.85 -5.75 -2.55
CA ASP A 88 -13.68 -6.84 -2.04
C ASP A 88 -13.29 -8.21 -2.62
N ASN A 89 -12.56 -8.25 -3.72
CA ASN A 89 -12.11 -9.49 -4.35
C ASN A 89 -10.67 -9.88 -4.00
N LEU A 90 -9.95 -9.08 -3.23
CA LEU A 90 -8.62 -9.42 -2.72
C LEU A 90 -8.74 -10.46 -1.59
N LYS A 91 -7.80 -11.42 -1.57
CA LYS A 91 -7.77 -12.54 -0.61
C LYS A 91 -6.51 -12.54 0.26
N VAL A 92 -5.40 -12.08 -0.29
CA VAL A 92 -4.11 -11.94 0.40
C VAL A 92 -4.11 -10.65 1.21
N PHE A 93 -4.63 -9.56 0.63
CA PHE A 93 -4.71 -8.28 1.30
C PHE A 93 -5.81 -8.26 2.36
N SER A 94 -5.49 -7.75 3.54
CA SER A 94 -6.47 -7.51 4.61
C SER A 94 -6.95 -6.06 4.58
N LEU A 95 -8.27 -5.86 4.75
CA LEU A 95 -8.85 -4.52 4.85
C LEU A 95 -8.57 -3.93 6.24
N LEU A 96 -7.45 -3.26 6.36
CA LEU A 96 -6.95 -2.69 7.62
C LEU A 96 -6.00 -1.52 7.34
N ALA A 97 -6.06 -0.48 8.17
CA ALA A 97 -5.10 0.62 8.17
C ALA A 97 -3.98 0.38 9.18
N ASN A 98 -2.76 0.16 8.71
CA ASN A 98 -1.56 0.05 9.53
C ASN A 98 -0.32 0.50 8.74
N VAL A 99 0.83 0.56 9.38
CA VAL A 99 2.12 0.94 8.80
C VAL A 99 3.10 -0.20 9.00
N ALA A 100 3.71 -0.67 7.90
CA ALA A 100 4.74 -1.71 7.90
C ALA A 100 4.29 -3.02 8.60
N ASP A 101 3.03 -3.39 8.44
CA ASP A 101 2.55 -4.70 8.88
C ASP A 101 3.22 -5.80 8.05
N VAL A 102 3.45 -6.95 8.67
CA VAL A 102 4.01 -8.14 7.98
C VAL A 102 3.09 -8.59 6.84
N LYS A 103 1.77 -8.39 7.01
CA LYS A 103 0.76 -8.68 5.98
C LYS A 103 0.56 -7.53 5.03
N SER A 104 0.22 -7.86 3.80
CA SER A 104 -0.27 -6.90 2.83
C SER A 104 -1.65 -6.38 3.22
N LEU A 105 -1.80 -5.05 3.19
CA LEU A 105 -3.02 -4.36 3.61
C LEU A 105 -3.53 -3.43 2.51
N VAL A 106 -4.84 -3.26 2.48
CA VAL A 106 -5.53 -2.37 1.55
C VAL A 106 -6.58 -1.54 2.28
N ILE A 107 -6.74 -0.29 1.90
CA ILE A 107 -7.88 0.54 2.28
C ILE A 107 -8.33 1.43 1.13
N HIS A 108 -9.57 1.90 1.22
CA HIS A 108 -10.12 2.98 0.42
C HIS A 108 -10.12 4.26 1.29
N PRO A 109 -9.15 5.17 1.16
CA PRO A 109 -8.97 6.28 2.10
C PRO A 109 -10.19 7.19 2.22
N ALA A 110 -10.83 7.53 1.10
CA ALA A 110 -11.98 8.43 1.05
C ALA A 110 -13.19 7.93 1.87
N SER A 111 -13.38 6.61 2.02
CA SER A 111 -14.48 6.04 2.80
C SER A 111 -14.09 5.54 4.19
N THR A 112 -12.81 5.56 4.53
CA THR A 112 -12.30 5.02 5.81
C THR A 112 -11.58 6.09 6.62
N THR A 113 -10.29 6.26 6.43
CA THR A 113 -9.45 7.17 7.22
C THR A 113 -9.76 8.66 7.01
N HIS A 114 -10.36 9.01 5.88
CA HIS A 114 -10.68 10.40 5.50
C HIS A 114 -12.19 10.59 5.26
N SER A 115 -13.03 9.73 5.82
CA SER A 115 -14.48 9.74 5.61
C SER A 115 -15.20 10.99 6.14
N GLN A 116 -14.53 11.82 6.93
CA GLN A 116 -15.07 13.07 7.45
C GLN A 116 -14.82 14.27 6.52
N LEU A 117 -13.98 14.12 5.50
CA LEU A 117 -13.64 15.17 4.55
C LEU A 117 -14.63 15.16 3.37
N ASN A 118 -14.90 16.37 2.86
CA ASN A 118 -15.64 16.53 1.61
C ASN A 118 -14.72 16.33 0.39
N ASP A 119 -15.30 16.27 -0.81
CA ASP A 119 -14.53 15.99 -2.04
C ASP A 119 -13.46 17.06 -2.36
N GLU A 120 -13.69 18.32 -1.99
CA GLU A 120 -12.72 19.41 -2.20
C GLU A 120 -11.51 19.23 -1.25
N GLU A 121 -11.76 18.96 0.01
CA GLU A 121 -10.73 18.69 1.03
C GLU A 121 -9.94 17.40 0.72
N LEU A 122 -10.59 16.38 0.19
CA LEU A 122 -9.94 15.16 -0.28
C LEU A 122 -9.03 15.45 -1.48
N ALA A 123 -9.49 16.24 -2.44
CA ALA A 123 -8.71 16.61 -3.62
C ALA A 123 -7.46 17.42 -3.28
N GLU A 124 -7.53 18.33 -2.27
CA GLU A 124 -6.37 19.05 -1.75
C GLU A 124 -5.28 18.10 -1.21
N GLN A 125 -5.68 16.94 -0.68
CA GLN A 125 -4.77 15.90 -0.20
C GLN A 125 -4.43 14.86 -1.29
N GLN A 126 -4.83 15.08 -2.54
CA GLN A 126 -4.65 14.17 -3.66
C GLN A 126 -5.32 12.80 -3.45
N ILE A 127 -6.40 12.78 -2.69
CA ILE A 127 -7.24 11.59 -2.48
C ILE A 127 -8.50 11.76 -3.30
N TYR A 128 -8.83 10.76 -4.10
CA TYR A 128 -10.01 10.76 -4.97
C TYR A 128 -10.87 9.53 -4.67
N GLN A 129 -12.09 9.50 -5.22
CA GLN A 129 -13.03 8.37 -5.02
C GLN A 129 -12.54 7.05 -5.62
N ASN A 130 -11.55 7.09 -6.51
CA ASN A 130 -10.89 5.92 -7.08
C ASN A 130 -9.49 5.66 -6.50
N THR A 131 -9.11 6.34 -5.43
CA THR A 131 -7.81 6.16 -4.77
C THR A 131 -7.83 4.95 -3.84
N ILE A 132 -6.89 4.05 -4.03
CA ILE A 132 -6.64 2.88 -3.20
C ILE A 132 -5.26 3.01 -2.55
N ARG A 133 -5.18 2.77 -1.25
CA ARG A 133 -3.91 2.72 -0.53
C ARG A 133 -3.52 1.29 -0.24
N LEU A 134 -2.29 0.93 -0.60
CA LEU A 134 -1.68 -0.35 -0.28
C LEU A 134 -0.58 -0.20 0.77
N SER A 135 -0.44 -1.21 1.62
CA SER A 135 0.74 -1.45 2.43
C SER A 135 1.25 -2.85 2.09
N ILE A 136 2.38 -2.93 1.42
CA ILE A 136 2.90 -4.20 0.91
C ILE A 136 3.61 -4.96 2.02
N GLY A 137 3.22 -6.20 2.22
CA GLY A 137 3.76 -7.10 3.22
C GLY A 137 4.96 -7.91 2.75
N THR A 138 5.24 -8.98 3.48
CA THR A 138 6.39 -9.87 3.27
C THR A 138 6.04 -11.18 2.57
N GLU A 139 4.81 -11.34 2.13
CA GLU A 139 4.32 -12.53 1.40
C GLU A 139 5.14 -12.77 0.12
N HIS A 140 4.94 -13.93 -0.51
CA HIS A 140 5.59 -14.18 -1.79
C HIS A 140 5.06 -13.21 -2.85
N ILE A 141 5.96 -12.62 -3.61
CA ILE A 141 5.61 -11.56 -4.57
C ILE A 141 4.60 -12.03 -5.63
N ASP A 142 4.73 -13.28 -6.08
CA ASP A 142 3.82 -13.82 -7.09
C ASP A 142 2.39 -13.95 -6.54
N ASP A 143 2.23 -14.27 -5.26
CA ASP A 143 0.92 -14.32 -4.60
C ASP A 143 0.31 -12.92 -4.48
N ILE A 144 1.12 -11.92 -4.12
CA ILE A 144 0.68 -10.52 -4.07
C ILE A 144 0.20 -10.05 -5.45
N ILE A 145 0.99 -10.30 -6.50
CA ILE A 145 0.65 -9.87 -7.87
C ILE A 145 -0.58 -10.63 -8.38
N ALA A 146 -0.67 -11.93 -8.13
CA ALA A 146 -1.82 -12.74 -8.53
C ALA A 146 -3.12 -12.26 -7.85
N ASP A 147 -3.05 -11.86 -6.59
CA ASP A 147 -4.20 -11.35 -5.85
C ASP A 147 -4.65 -9.97 -6.41
N LEU A 148 -3.69 -9.08 -6.70
CA LEU A 148 -4.00 -7.79 -7.34
C LEU A 148 -4.62 -7.99 -8.73
N GLU A 149 -4.11 -8.92 -9.54
CA GLU A 149 -4.68 -9.24 -10.85
C GLU A 149 -6.10 -9.82 -10.73
N ALA A 150 -6.36 -10.66 -9.72
CA ALA A 150 -7.71 -11.16 -9.45
C ALA A 150 -8.69 -10.01 -9.08
N GLY A 151 -8.23 -9.02 -8.33
CA GLY A 151 -9.00 -7.80 -8.05
C GLY A 151 -9.33 -7.04 -9.33
N PHE A 152 -8.37 -6.87 -10.24
CA PHE A 152 -8.60 -6.23 -11.55
C PHE A 152 -9.52 -7.05 -12.46
N ALA A 153 -9.40 -8.37 -12.47
CA ALA A 153 -10.30 -9.27 -13.20
C ALA A 153 -11.75 -9.10 -12.76
N ALA A 154 -11.98 -9.03 -11.45
CA ALA A 154 -13.32 -8.78 -10.91
C ALA A 154 -13.90 -7.43 -11.37
N VAL A 155 -13.08 -6.38 -11.47
CA VAL A 155 -13.52 -5.08 -12.02
C VAL A 155 -13.93 -5.20 -13.48
N ARG A 156 -13.23 -6.02 -14.28
CA ARG A 156 -13.57 -6.31 -15.69
C ARG A 156 -14.82 -7.18 -15.84
N GLY A 157 -15.27 -7.86 -14.78
CA GLY A 157 -16.38 -8.80 -14.82
C GLY A 157 -16.00 -10.20 -15.28
N GLU A 158 -14.76 -10.58 -15.07
CA GLU A 158 -14.16 -11.88 -15.40
C GLU A 158 -14.20 -12.84 -14.21
#